data_6467475d37e0f429dbc81b50fdd0bf75
#
_entry.id   6467475d37e0f429dbc81b50fdd0bf75
#
_cell.length_a   1.000
_cell.length_b   1.000
_cell.length_c   1.000
_cell.angle_alpha   90.00
_cell.angle_beta   90.00
_cell.angle_gamma   90.00
#
_symmetry.space_group_name_H-M   'P 1'
#
loop_
_entity.id
_entity.type
_entity.pdbx_description
1 polymer ?
#
loop_
_entity_poly.entity_id
_entity_poly.type
_entity_poly.pdbx_seq_one_letter_code
_entity_poly.pdbx_strand_id
1 'polypeptide(L)'
;MYGSIEAGGTKFVCAIGNDDLKVLERVSFPTTTPNETMSLVIDFFNHYKEQLESIGVGSFGPIDIHRESKTYGHITSTPKTAWKNFDFVGTLNKHFEIPIAWTTDVNAACYGEYVSGHGKGLSSVVYYTVGTGIGGGAIQDGIFVEGFSHPEMGHTLVKRHSGDTFSGTCPFHHDCLEGLASGPAIE
;
A
#
# COMPACT_ATOMS: atom_id res chain seq x y z
N MET A 1 19.92 8.33 -5.10
CA MET A 1 19.21 7.03 -5.13
C MET A 1 17.90 7.11 -4.35
N TYR A 2 16.91 6.31 -4.71
CA TYR A 2 15.59 6.30 -4.08
C TYR A 2 15.29 4.93 -3.50
N GLY A 3 14.77 4.92 -2.26
CA GLY A 3 14.27 3.72 -1.61
C GLY A 3 12.79 3.51 -1.86
N SER A 4 12.36 2.26 -1.93
CA SER A 4 10.95 1.91 -1.94
C SER A 4 10.66 0.77 -0.98
N ILE A 5 9.50 0.85 -0.32
CA ILE A 5 9.00 -0.19 0.58
C ILE A 5 7.56 -0.51 0.16
N GLU A 6 7.33 -1.73 -0.30
CA GLU A 6 6.01 -2.34 -0.37
C GLU A 6 5.80 -3.14 0.91
N ALA A 7 5.10 -2.55 1.85
CA ALA A 7 4.77 -3.18 3.11
C ALA A 7 3.47 -3.98 2.94
N GLY A 8 3.61 -5.24 2.57
CA GLY A 8 2.49 -6.16 2.39
C GLY A 8 2.13 -6.91 3.67
N GLY A 9 0.90 -7.39 3.74
CA GLY A 9 0.44 -8.15 4.90
C GLY A 9 1.15 -9.50 5.13
N THR A 10 1.82 -10.05 4.14
CA THR A 10 2.52 -11.34 4.22
C THR A 10 4.03 -11.19 4.09
N LYS A 11 4.46 -10.24 3.27
CA LYS A 11 5.88 -9.93 3.03
C LYS A 11 6.07 -8.45 2.81
N PHE A 12 7.24 -7.94 3.20
CA PHE A 12 7.75 -6.64 2.76
C PHE A 12 8.67 -6.85 1.57
N VAL A 13 8.62 -5.92 0.62
CA VAL A 13 9.59 -5.83 -0.47
C VAL A 13 10.26 -4.47 -0.40
N CYS A 14 11.58 -4.46 -0.29
CA CYS A 14 12.38 -3.25 -0.31
C CYS A 14 13.22 -3.20 -1.57
N ALA A 15 13.38 -2.02 -2.15
CA ALA A 15 14.23 -1.85 -3.31
C ALA A 15 14.96 -0.50 -3.28
N ILE A 16 16.08 -0.45 -4.00
CA ILE A 16 16.82 0.76 -4.34
C ILE A 16 16.69 0.98 -5.83
N GLY A 17 16.38 2.20 -6.22
CA GLY A 17 16.29 2.64 -7.61
C GLY A 17 17.10 3.90 -7.88
N ASN A 18 17.29 4.20 -9.16
CA ASN A 18 17.93 5.43 -9.63
C ASN A 18 16.94 6.39 -10.31
N ASP A 19 17.43 7.53 -10.80
CA ASP A 19 16.65 8.57 -11.49
C ASP A 19 15.95 8.07 -12.77
N ASP A 20 16.49 7.02 -13.41
CA ASP A 20 15.88 6.39 -14.57
C ASP A 20 14.74 5.41 -14.21
N LEU A 21 14.32 5.36 -12.95
CA LEU A 21 13.34 4.41 -12.39
C LEU A 21 13.78 2.94 -12.52
N LYS A 22 15.09 2.70 -12.68
CA LYS A 22 15.64 1.35 -12.75
C LYS A 22 15.90 0.83 -11.34
N VAL A 23 15.34 -0.34 -11.04
CA VAL A 23 15.63 -1.07 -9.80
C VAL A 23 17.06 -1.60 -9.86
N LEU A 24 17.87 -1.20 -8.90
CA LEU A 24 19.28 -1.58 -8.76
C LEU A 24 19.44 -2.80 -7.85
N GLU A 25 18.68 -2.81 -6.76
CA GLU A 25 18.63 -3.92 -5.81
C GLU A 25 17.22 -4.10 -5.25
N ARG A 26 16.87 -5.34 -4.95
CA ARG A 26 15.56 -5.70 -4.38
C ARG A 26 15.71 -6.87 -3.42
N VAL A 27 15.04 -6.77 -2.27
CA VAL A 27 15.00 -7.82 -1.25
C VAL A 27 13.56 -7.99 -0.77
N SER A 28 13.23 -9.16 -0.25
CA SER A 28 11.94 -9.38 0.41
C SER A 28 12.14 -10.06 1.77
N PHE A 29 11.30 -9.65 2.72
CA PHE A 29 11.28 -10.18 4.08
C PHE A 29 9.87 -10.65 4.44
N PRO A 30 9.69 -11.71 5.24
CA PRO A 30 8.39 -12.06 5.79
C PRO A 30 7.87 -10.94 6.71
N THR A 31 6.57 -10.68 6.67
CA THR A 31 5.92 -9.78 7.64
C THR A 31 5.68 -10.52 8.94
N THR A 32 6.50 -10.24 9.93
CA THR A 32 6.41 -10.79 11.29
C THR A 32 6.00 -9.69 12.29
N THR A 33 6.67 -9.56 13.41
CA THR A 33 6.47 -8.43 14.32
C THR A 33 7.08 -7.13 13.75
N PRO A 34 6.56 -5.95 14.15
CA PRO A 34 7.14 -4.67 13.72
C PRO A 34 8.64 -4.57 13.98
N ASN A 35 9.08 -4.96 15.17
CA ASN A 35 10.49 -4.86 15.54
C ASN A 35 11.38 -5.72 14.64
N GLU A 36 11.01 -6.96 14.40
CA GLU A 36 11.80 -7.87 13.56
C GLU A 36 11.82 -7.43 12.10
N THR A 37 10.63 -7.14 11.53
CA THR A 37 10.52 -6.73 10.13
C THR A 37 11.20 -5.39 9.88
N MET A 38 10.97 -4.39 10.76
CA MET A 38 11.59 -3.08 10.59
C MET A 38 13.10 -3.10 10.81
N SER A 39 13.63 -3.99 11.66
CA SER A 39 15.09 -4.17 11.77
C SER A 39 15.69 -4.57 10.43
N LEU A 40 15.10 -5.56 9.74
CA LEU A 40 15.57 -5.99 8.42
C LEU A 40 15.45 -4.89 7.36
N VAL A 41 14.37 -4.12 7.40
CA VAL A 41 14.16 -2.96 6.50
C VAL A 41 15.23 -1.88 6.73
N ILE A 42 15.46 -1.52 7.99
CA ILE A 42 16.44 -0.50 8.36
C ILE A 42 17.86 -0.97 8.00
N ASP A 43 18.19 -2.22 8.29
CA ASP A 43 19.49 -2.79 7.95
C ASP A 43 19.75 -2.76 6.44
N PHE A 44 18.74 -3.09 5.62
CA PHE A 44 18.86 -2.99 4.16
C PHE A 44 19.17 -1.57 3.70
N PHE A 45 18.39 -0.57 4.14
CA PHE A 45 18.58 0.82 3.71
C PHE A 45 19.84 1.47 4.31
N ASN A 46 20.34 1.01 5.45
CA ASN A 46 21.59 1.49 6.03
C ASN A 46 22.79 1.26 5.11
N HIS A 47 22.80 0.23 4.26
CA HIS A 47 23.86 0.02 3.27
C HIS A 47 23.95 1.15 2.24
N TYR A 48 22.84 1.90 2.05
CA TYR A 48 22.73 2.99 1.06
C TYR A 48 22.56 4.36 1.68
N LYS A 49 22.64 4.48 3.01
CA LYS A 49 22.25 5.68 3.76
C LYS A 49 22.85 6.98 3.21
N GLU A 50 24.13 6.97 2.86
CA GLU A 50 24.85 8.15 2.36
C GLU A 50 24.42 8.57 0.94
N GLN A 51 23.75 7.71 0.19
CA GLN A 51 23.31 7.93 -1.18
C GLN A 51 21.80 8.02 -1.32
N LEU A 52 21.08 7.77 -0.24
CA LEU A 52 19.62 7.69 -0.22
C LEU A 52 19.04 9.10 -0.08
N GLU A 53 18.26 9.52 -1.06
CA GLU A 53 17.65 10.86 -1.14
C GLU A 53 16.23 10.90 -0.58
N SER A 54 15.47 9.81 -0.75
CA SER A 54 14.12 9.66 -0.20
C SER A 54 13.68 8.20 -0.18
N ILE A 55 12.64 7.89 0.59
CA ILE A 55 11.98 6.58 0.62
C ILE A 55 10.49 6.75 0.34
N GLY A 56 9.96 5.99 -0.63
CA GLY A 56 8.53 5.83 -0.85
C GLY A 56 8.00 4.58 -0.17
N VAL A 57 6.89 4.69 0.54
CA VAL A 57 6.26 3.57 1.25
C VAL A 57 4.81 3.41 0.80
N GLY A 58 4.50 2.23 0.25
CA GLY A 58 3.14 1.74 0.05
C GLY A 58 2.84 0.64 1.07
N SER A 59 1.87 0.87 1.95
CA SER A 59 1.60 -0.03 3.08
C SER A 59 0.21 -0.64 3.03
N PHE A 60 0.11 -1.88 3.50
CA PHE A 60 -1.18 -2.45 3.87
C PHE A 60 -1.86 -1.58 4.93
N GLY A 61 -3.17 -1.59 4.92
CA GLY A 61 -3.96 -0.71 5.77
C GLY A 61 -4.75 -1.42 6.86
N PRO A 62 -5.67 -0.66 7.50
CA PRO A 62 -5.83 0.80 7.35
C PRO A 62 -4.66 1.61 7.87
N ILE A 63 -4.37 2.74 7.20
CA ILE A 63 -3.27 3.66 7.56
C ILE A 63 -3.78 5.09 7.70
N ASP A 64 -3.06 5.92 8.46
CA ASP A 64 -3.34 7.35 8.53
C ASP A 64 -2.45 8.12 7.55
N ILE A 65 -3.08 8.72 6.54
CA ILE A 65 -2.44 9.51 5.48
C ILE A 65 -2.58 11.02 5.69
N HIS A 66 -3.34 11.46 6.69
CA HIS A 66 -3.59 12.88 6.95
C HIS A 66 -2.38 13.55 7.61
N ARG A 67 -1.70 14.41 6.88
CA ARG A 67 -0.46 15.08 7.35
C ARG A 67 -0.62 15.88 8.63
N GLU A 68 -1.82 16.44 8.87
CA GLU A 68 -2.14 17.21 10.08
C GLU A 68 -2.55 16.32 11.27
N SER A 69 -2.69 15.02 11.07
CA SER A 69 -3.04 14.08 12.14
C SER A 69 -1.84 13.79 13.02
N LYS A 70 -2.11 13.62 14.33
CA LYS A 70 -1.09 13.17 15.29
C LYS A 70 -0.60 11.75 15.03
N THR A 71 -1.34 10.98 14.26
CA THR A 71 -1.04 9.60 13.89
C THR A 71 -0.69 9.45 12.41
N TYR A 72 -0.34 10.57 11.74
CA TYR A 72 0.19 10.49 10.38
C TYR A 72 1.36 9.50 10.30
N GLY A 73 1.33 8.63 9.31
CA GLY A 73 2.37 7.62 9.14
C GLY A 73 2.20 6.36 9.99
N HIS A 74 1.06 6.22 10.68
CA HIS A 74 0.76 5.01 11.44
C HIS A 74 -0.07 4.02 10.62
N ILE A 75 0.18 2.74 10.84
CA ILE A 75 -0.80 1.67 10.58
C ILE A 75 -1.79 1.73 11.74
N THR A 76 -3.09 1.78 11.45
CA THR A 76 -4.13 2.02 12.46
C THR A 76 -4.82 0.74 12.94
N SER A 77 -6.10 0.54 12.65
CA SER A 77 -6.93 -0.57 13.12
C SER A 77 -6.81 -1.81 12.22
N THR A 78 -5.59 -2.27 11.98
CA THR A 78 -5.34 -3.44 11.13
C THR A 78 -5.74 -4.77 11.81
N PRO A 79 -6.18 -5.80 11.04
CA PRO A 79 -6.35 -7.15 11.56
C PRO A 79 -5.04 -7.81 11.99
N LYS A 80 -3.89 -7.32 11.56
CA LYS A 80 -2.57 -7.73 12.04
C LYS A 80 -2.26 -7.08 13.38
N THR A 81 -2.70 -7.70 14.46
CA THR A 81 -2.71 -7.13 15.81
C THR A 81 -1.36 -6.60 16.28
N ALA A 82 -0.25 -7.24 15.91
CA ALA A 82 1.09 -6.77 16.25
C ALA A 82 1.45 -5.42 15.59
N TRP A 83 0.83 -5.07 14.46
CA TRP A 83 1.05 -3.84 13.72
C TRP A 83 0.05 -2.74 14.05
N LYS A 84 -0.93 -3.02 14.90
CA LYS A 84 -1.96 -2.05 15.28
C LYS A 84 -1.35 -0.84 15.97
N ASN A 85 -1.69 0.36 15.47
CA ASN A 85 -1.18 1.65 15.94
C ASN A 85 0.35 1.80 15.86
N PHE A 86 1.00 1.08 14.94
CA PHE A 86 2.43 1.16 14.75
C PHE A 86 2.83 2.44 14.00
N ASP A 87 3.72 3.23 14.59
CA ASP A 87 4.31 4.43 13.99
C ASP A 87 5.40 4.04 12.98
N PHE A 88 4.96 3.82 11.73
CA PHE A 88 5.84 3.35 10.64
C PHE A 88 6.79 4.46 10.19
N VAL A 89 6.24 5.62 9.82
CA VAL A 89 7.03 6.75 9.31
C VAL A 89 7.95 7.30 10.39
N GLY A 90 7.47 7.45 11.63
CA GLY A 90 8.31 7.88 12.75
C GLY A 90 9.44 6.89 13.06
N THR A 91 9.21 5.59 12.86
CA THR A 91 10.27 4.59 13.02
C THR A 91 11.36 4.76 11.95
N LEU A 92 11.00 4.99 10.69
CA LEU A 92 11.98 5.29 9.64
C LEU A 92 12.72 6.61 9.87
N ASN A 93 12.00 7.67 10.27
CA ASN A 93 12.57 9.00 10.53
C ASN A 93 13.60 9.01 11.67
N LYS A 94 13.56 8.06 12.61
CA LYS A 94 14.59 7.90 13.64
C LYS A 94 15.94 7.42 13.08
N HIS A 95 15.95 6.80 11.91
CA HIS A 95 17.15 6.22 11.30
C HIS A 95 17.61 6.99 10.07
N PHE A 96 16.67 7.61 9.34
CA PHE A 96 16.94 8.29 8.07
C PHE A 96 16.37 9.71 8.11
N GLU A 97 17.25 10.71 8.04
CA GLU A 97 16.91 12.14 8.02
C GLU A 97 16.63 12.60 6.58
N ILE A 98 15.74 11.90 5.88
CA ILE A 98 15.39 12.12 4.47
C ILE A 98 13.86 12.13 4.29
N PRO A 99 13.34 12.73 3.22
CA PRO A 99 11.91 12.71 2.94
C PRO A 99 11.35 11.29 2.80
N ILE A 100 10.22 11.04 3.46
CA ILE A 100 9.48 9.79 3.35
C ILE A 100 8.10 10.08 2.79
N ALA A 101 7.78 9.48 1.62
CA ALA A 101 6.44 9.48 1.07
C ALA A 101 5.66 8.27 1.62
N TRP A 102 4.41 8.49 2.02
CA TRP A 102 3.58 7.50 2.67
C TRP A 102 2.19 7.42 2.04
N THR A 103 1.79 6.22 1.61
CA THR A 103 0.47 5.93 1.05
C THR A 103 0.13 4.45 1.21
N THR A 104 -1.05 4.02 0.72
CA THR A 104 -1.42 2.60 0.68
C THR A 104 -0.63 1.85 -0.41
N ASP A 105 -0.53 0.54 -0.26
CA ASP A 105 0.09 -0.36 -1.25
C ASP A 105 -0.61 -0.25 -2.62
N VAL A 106 -1.94 -0.19 -2.65
CA VAL A 106 -2.72 -0.03 -3.90
C VAL A 106 -2.55 1.35 -4.54
N ASN A 107 -2.42 2.42 -3.76
CA ASN A 107 -2.10 3.75 -4.29
C ASN A 107 -0.68 3.77 -4.86
N ALA A 108 0.29 3.17 -4.19
CA ALA A 108 1.66 3.06 -4.70
C ALA A 108 1.70 2.27 -6.03
N ALA A 109 0.95 1.17 -6.14
CA ALA A 109 0.81 0.41 -7.39
C ALA A 109 0.15 1.25 -8.49
N CYS A 110 -0.94 1.96 -8.18
CA CYS A 110 -1.61 2.87 -9.10
C CYS A 110 -0.66 3.97 -9.61
N TYR A 111 0.16 4.54 -8.72
CA TYR A 111 1.16 5.54 -9.07
C TYR A 111 2.25 4.98 -9.99
N GLY A 112 2.70 3.77 -9.72
CA GLY A 112 3.66 3.07 -10.59
C GLY A 112 3.13 2.91 -12.02
N GLU A 113 1.86 2.50 -12.18
CA GLU A 113 1.20 2.41 -13.49
C GLU A 113 1.00 3.79 -14.14
N TYR A 114 0.68 4.82 -13.36
CA TYR A 114 0.51 6.18 -13.85
C TYR A 114 1.82 6.79 -14.38
N VAL A 115 2.94 6.57 -13.68
CA VAL A 115 4.24 7.19 -14.02
C VAL A 115 4.97 6.40 -15.11
N SER A 116 4.99 5.08 -15.04
CA SER A 116 5.84 4.24 -15.89
C SER A 116 5.15 3.06 -16.57
N GLY A 117 3.91 2.75 -16.20
CA GLY A 117 3.13 1.65 -16.74
C GLY A 117 2.11 2.07 -17.80
N HIS A 118 0.99 1.34 -17.84
CA HIS A 118 -0.08 1.54 -18.84
C HIS A 118 -0.87 2.84 -18.65
N GLY A 119 -0.77 3.48 -17.48
CA GLY A 119 -1.38 4.78 -17.17
C GLY A 119 -0.58 5.99 -17.64
N LYS A 120 0.62 5.78 -18.21
CA LYS A 120 1.50 6.88 -18.61
C LYS A 120 0.87 7.78 -19.66
N GLY A 121 0.81 9.09 -19.34
CA GLY A 121 0.24 10.10 -20.21
C GLY A 121 -1.29 10.21 -20.15
N LEU A 122 -1.95 9.44 -19.31
CA LEU A 122 -3.39 9.58 -19.05
C LEU A 122 -3.65 10.59 -17.92
N SER A 123 -4.75 11.31 -17.99
CA SER A 123 -5.17 12.22 -16.91
C SER A 123 -5.81 11.47 -15.73
N SER A 124 -6.35 10.29 -15.97
CA SER A 124 -7.06 9.49 -14.96
C SER A 124 -6.65 8.03 -15.04
N VAL A 125 -6.35 7.44 -13.89
CA VAL A 125 -6.04 6.02 -13.76
C VAL A 125 -6.76 5.47 -12.54
N VAL A 126 -7.38 4.30 -12.68
CA VAL A 126 -7.90 3.51 -11.58
C VAL A 126 -7.21 2.14 -11.62
N TYR A 127 -6.67 1.73 -10.49
CA TYR A 127 -6.00 0.46 -10.32
C TYR A 127 -6.76 -0.39 -9.30
N TYR A 128 -7.09 -1.61 -9.68
CA TYR A 128 -7.64 -2.61 -8.77
C TYR A 128 -6.66 -3.76 -8.59
N THR A 129 -6.43 -4.16 -7.36
CA THR A 129 -5.77 -5.43 -7.03
C THR A 129 -6.84 -6.44 -6.59
N VAL A 130 -6.78 -7.65 -7.16
CA VAL A 130 -7.70 -8.75 -6.84
C VAL A 130 -6.86 -9.92 -6.34
N GLY A 131 -7.01 -10.24 -5.05
CA GLY A 131 -6.28 -11.30 -4.38
C GLY A 131 -7.13 -11.87 -3.23
N THR A 132 -6.59 -11.99 -2.03
CA THR A 132 -7.35 -12.37 -0.82
C THR A 132 -8.52 -11.41 -0.57
N GLY A 133 -8.33 -10.12 -0.86
CA GLY A 133 -9.36 -9.10 -0.91
C GLY A 133 -9.31 -8.35 -2.23
N ILE A 134 -10.08 -7.25 -2.33
CA ILE A 134 -10.01 -6.30 -3.44
C ILE A 134 -9.66 -4.93 -2.89
N GLY A 135 -8.52 -4.40 -3.31
CA GLY A 135 -8.12 -3.02 -3.05
C GLY A 135 -8.19 -2.17 -4.31
N GLY A 136 -8.30 -0.86 -4.16
CA GLY A 136 -8.29 0.06 -5.28
C GLY A 136 -7.62 1.39 -4.96
N GLY A 137 -6.90 1.93 -5.94
CA GLY A 137 -6.33 3.26 -5.91
C GLY A 137 -6.70 4.03 -7.18
N ALA A 138 -6.83 5.33 -7.09
CA ALA A 138 -7.15 6.17 -8.24
C ALA A 138 -6.33 7.46 -8.24
N ILE A 139 -5.98 7.92 -9.44
CA ILE A 139 -5.28 9.16 -9.69
C ILE A 139 -6.08 9.96 -10.71
N GLN A 140 -6.26 11.25 -10.44
CA GLN A 140 -6.84 12.23 -11.35
C GLN A 140 -5.87 13.41 -11.45
N ASP A 141 -5.41 13.72 -12.67
CA ASP A 141 -4.48 14.81 -12.96
C ASP A 141 -3.23 14.84 -12.06
N GLY A 142 -2.66 13.65 -11.80
CA GLY A 142 -1.46 13.47 -10.97
C GLY A 142 -1.71 13.46 -9.46
N ILE A 143 -2.96 13.61 -9.02
CA ILE A 143 -3.34 13.66 -7.59
C ILE A 143 -4.11 12.40 -7.24
N PHE A 144 -3.76 11.77 -6.12
CA PHE A 144 -4.55 10.65 -5.59
C PHE A 144 -5.97 11.09 -5.27
N VAL A 145 -6.94 10.27 -5.66
CA VAL A 145 -8.33 10.44 -5.23
C VAL A 145 -8.42 9.95 -3.80
N GLU A 146 -8.54 10.91 -2.89
CA GLU A 146 -8.64 10.70 -1.46
C GLU A 146 -9.89 11.40 -0.93
N GLY A 147 -10.38 10.98 0.22
CA GLY A 147 -11.48 11.61 0.93
C GLY A 147 -11.08 11.88 2.38
N PHE A 148 -11.93 11.48 3.31
CA PHE A 148 -11.59 11.48 4.73
C PHE A 148 -10.46 10.51 5.05
N SER A 149 -10.29 9.47 4.24
CA SER A 149 -9.23 8.46 4.31
C SER A 149 -8.93 7.97 2.90
N HIS A 150 -8.09 6.95 2.75
CA HIS A 150 -7.94 6.24 1.47
C HIS A 150 -9.27 5.54 1.11
N PRO A 151 -9.64 5.52 -0.18
CA PRO A 151 -10.89 4.88 -0.60
C PRO A 151 -10.80 3.36 -0.48
N GLU A 152 -11.84 2.75 0.09
CA GLU A 152 -12.01 1.29 0.19
C GLU A 152 -12.85 0.78 -1.00
N MET A 153 -12.29 0.91 -2.22
CA MET A 153 -13.02 0.65 -3.47
C MET A 153 -13.49 -0.80 -3.63
N GLY A 154 -12.82 -1.75 -2.97
CA GLY A 154 -13.24 -3.16 -2.95
C GLY A 154 -14.58 -3.37 -2.24
N HIS A 155 -14.99 -2.47 -1.36
CA HIS A 155 -16.26 -2.56 -0.65
C HIS A 155 -17.41 -1.82 -1.35
N THR A 156 -17.24 -1.43 -2.61
CA THR A 156 -18.31 -0.87 -3.44
C THR A 156 -19.44 -1.88 -3.63
N LEU A 157 -20.69 -1.43 -3.47
CA LEU A 157 -21.86 -2.25 -3.78
C LEU A 157 -21.99 -2.42 -5.29
N VAL A 158 -22.20 -3.64 -5.73
CA VAL A 158 -22.37 -3.98 -7.14
C VAL A 158 -23.76 -4.55 -7.42
N LYS A 159 -24.25 -4.33 -8.64
CA LYS A 159 -25.53 -4.92 -9.05
C LYS A 159 -25.34 -6.41 -9.34
N ARG A 160 -25.99 -7.25 -8.55
CA ARG A 160 -25.98 -8.70 -8.74
C ARG A 160 -26.83 -9.14 -9.92
N HIS A 161 -26.43 -10.24 -10.55
CA HIS A 161 -27.30 -10.94 -11.50
C HIS A 161 -28.50 -11.55 -10.75
N SER A 162 -29.69 -11.53 -11.35
CA SER A 162 -30.93 -11.99 -10.72
C SER A 162 -30.95 -13.48 -10.34
N GLY A 163 -30.13 -14.29 -11.01
CA GLY A 163 -29.95 -15.72 -10.69
C GLY A 163 -28.82 -16.03 -9.72
N ASP A 164 -28.09 -15.01 -9.25
CA ASP A 164 -26.98 -15.20 -8.32
C ASP A 164 -27.51 -15.32 -6.88
N THR A 165 -27.28 -16.47 -6.28
CA THR A 165 -27.68 -16.80 -4.88
C THR A 165 -26.48 -16.86 -3.93
N PHE A 166 -25.27 -16.57 -4.41
CA PHE A 166 -24.07 -16.59 -3.58
C PHE A 166 -24.13 -15.53 -2.48
N SER A 167 -23.86 -15.91 -1.24
CA SER A 167 -23.97 -14.99 -0.08
C SER A 167 -22.88 -13.94 -0.01
N GLY A 168 -21.74 -14.16 -0.71
CA GLY A 168 -20.55 -13.36 -0.61
C GLY A 168 -19.65 -13.75 0.55
N THR A 169 -18.37 -13.37 0.47
CA THR A 169 -17.31 -13.72 1.45
C THR A 169 -16.87 -12.55 2.31
N CYS A 170 -17.24 -11.31 2.01
CA CYS A 170 -16.83 -10.15 2.79
C CYS A 170 -17.44 -10.19 4.20
N PRO A 171 -16.63 -10.12 5.28
CA PRO A 171 -17.15 -10.20 6.65
C PRO A 171 -17.93 -8.96 7.09
N PHE A 172 -17.83 -7.85 6.34
CA PHE A 172 -18.48 -6.58 6.68
C PHE A 172 -19.76 -6.32 5.88
N HIS A 173 -19.71 -6.56 4.57
CA HIS A 173 -20.77 -6.18 3.62
C HIS A 173 -21.35 -7.37 2.86
N HIS A 174 -20.83 -8.58 3.08
CA HIS A 174 -21.19 -9.81 2.41
C HIS A 174 -21.04 -9.75 0.88
N ASP A 175 -21.90 -9.04 0.17
CA ASP A 175 -22.05 -9.01 -1.28
C ASP A 175 -21.53 -7.71 -1.95
N CYS A 176 -20.58 -7.02 -1.34
CA CYS A 176 -19.82 -5.98 -2.02
C CYS A 176 -18.90 -6.57 -3.12
N LEU A 177 -18.23 -5.73 -3.90
CA LEU A 177 -17.32 -6.18 -4.97
C LEU A 177 -16.30 -7.21 -4.47
N GLU A 178 -15.65 -6.95 -3.34
CA GLU A 178 -14.72 -7.90 -2.71
C GLU A 178 -15.41 -9.21 -2.33
N GLY A 179 -16.59 -9.13 -1.75
CA GLY A 179 -17.36 -10.29 -1.31
C GLY A 179 -17.78 -11.20 -2.45
N LEU A 180 -17.90 -10.67 -3.66
CA LEU A 180 -18.37 -11.42 -4.83
C LEU A 180 -17.27 -11.79 -5.82
N ALA A 181 -16.13 -11.10 -5.80
CA ALA A 181 -15.12 -11.22 -6.86
C ALA A 181 -13.66 -11.31 -6.35
N SER A 182 -13.44 -11.41 -5.04
CA SER A 182 -12.09 -11.71 -4.51
C SER A 182 -11.68 -13.16 -4.79
N GLY A 183 -10.39 -13.48 -4.63
CA GLY A 183 -9.89 -14.85 -4.78
C GLY A 183 -10.75 -15.88 -4.04
N PRO A 184 -10.98 -15.76 -2.73
CA PRO A 184 -11.83 -16.68 -1.97
C PRO A 184 -13.32 -16.73 -2.42
N ALA A 185 -13.78 -15.70 -3.15
CA ALA A 185 -15.15 -15.71 -3.67
C ALA A 185 -15.28 -16.44 -5.01
N ILE A 186 -14.14 -16.62 -5.74
CA ILE A 186 -14.12 -17.24 -7.07
C ILE A 186 -13.72 -18.73 -6.98
N GLU A 187 -13.00 -19.13 -5.94
CA GLU A 187 -12.60 -20.52 -5.67
C GLU A 187 -13.79 -21.38 -5.23
#